data_2d3ea61b41496e38bbaa7db0596879f4
#
_entry.id   2d3ea61b41496e38bbaa7db0596879f4
#
_cell.length_a   1.000
_cell.length_b   1.000
_cell.length_c   1.000
_cell.angle_alpha   90.00
_cell.angle_beta   90.00
_cell.angle_gamma   90.00
#
_symmetry.space_group_name_H-M   'P 1'
#
loop_
_entity.id
_entity.type
_entity.pdbx_description
1 polymer ?
#
loop_
_entity_poly.entity_id
_entity_poly.type
_entity_poly.pdbx_seq_one_letter_code
_entity_poly.pdbx_strand_id
1 'polypeptide(L)'
;MKKTAIVTGGSSGIGKAAALMLCENGYTVYEFSRRGENYSSIFHITADVTNPASIAAAAAKVIEKEGRIDLLVNNAGFGISGPVEFTDPADAHAQLEVNFYGAFNCIQAVLPQMRAQASGRIINLSSVAAPIAIPYQSFYSAAKAAINSLTLALRNEVRPFGIQVCAVQPGDIRTGFTAARKKSHAGSHIYKSLDRAVAVMEHDEQNGMAPEAVAKVILKAANARKCRALYTVGAQYKLFILINKLLPATTVNWLVGRIYR
;
A
#
# COMPACT_ATOMS: atom_id res chain seq x y z
N MET A 1 23.71 -16.18 -2.33
CA MET A 1 22.70 -16.11 -1.24
C MET A 1 21.34 -15.74 -1.84
N LYS A 2 20.27 -16.34 -1.34
CA LYS A 2 18.90 -15.93 -1.70
C LYS A 2 18.65 -14.48 -1.23
N LYS A 3 17.85 -13.73 -1.96
CA LYS A 3 17.42 -12.39 -1.54
C LYS A 3 16.34 -12.49 -0.47
N THR A 4 16.39 -11.61 0.53
CA THR A 4 15.45 -11.57 1.63
C THR A 4 14.43 -10.46 1.43
N ALA A 5 13.15 -10.79 1.53
CA ALA A 5 12.04 -9.86 1.39
C ALA A 5 11.18 -9.82 2.66
N ILE A 6 10.77 -8.63 3.06
CA ILE A 6 9.77 -8.38 4.08
C ILE A 6 8.50 -7.86 3.40
N VAL A 7 7.34 -8.45 3.70
CA VAL A 7 6.03 -8.02 3.20
C VAL A 7 5.11 -7.73 4.39
N THR A 8 4.68 -6.49 4.57
CA THR A 8 3.72 -6.16 5.63
C THR A 8 2.29 -6.45 5.20
N GLY A 9 1.46 -6.99 6.10
CA GLY A 9 0.11 -7.44 5.77
C GLY A 9 0.10 -8.61 4.79
N GLY A 10 1.11 -9.47 4.87
CA GLY A 10 1.30 -10.63 3.98
C GLY A 10 0.34 -11.79 4.23
N SER A 11 -0.45 -11.75 5.29
CA SER A 11 -1.38 -12.83 5.66
C SER A 11 -2.63 -12.91 4.75
N SER A 12 -2.94 -11.89 3.95
CA SER A 12 -4.13 -11.84 3.09
C SER A 12 -3.97 -10.95 1.86
N GLY A 13 -4.93 -11.03 0.94
CA GLY A 13 -5.10 -10.13 -0.19
C GLY A 13 -3.85 -9.93 -1.05
N ILE A 14 -3.55 -8.68 -1.39
CA ILE A 14 -2.40 -8.30 -2.21
C ILE A 14 -1.08 -8.73 -1.54
N GLY A 15 -0.95 -8.54 -0.22
CA GLY A 15 0.25 -8.91 0.51
C GLY A 15 0.55 -10.40 0.42
N LYS A 16 -0.46 -11.27 0.58
CA LYS A 16 -0.31 -12.72 0.46
C LYS A 16 0.08 -13.12 -0.96
N ALA A 17 -0.60 -12.57 -1.97
CA ALA A 17 -0.27 -12.83 -3.37
C ALA A 17 1.16 -12.38 -3.71
N ALA A 18 1.60 -11.22 -3.20
CA ALA A 18 2.97 -10.73 -3.39
C ALA A 18 3.99 -11.61 -2.68
N ALA A 19 3.73 -12.04 -1.44
CA ALA A 19 4.61 -12.91 -0.68
C ALA A 19 4.81 -14.26 -1.38
N LEU A 20 3.73 -14.90 -1.83
CA LEU A 20 3.79 -16.15 -2.60
C LEU A 20 4.59 -15.97 -3.87
N MET A 21 4.29 -14.96 -4.67
CA MET A 21 4.97 -14.72 -5.95
C MET A 21 6.46 -14.40 -5.77
N LEU A 22 6.83 -13.66 -4.74
CA LEU A 22 8.25 -13.41 -4.41
C LEU A 22 8.96 -14.70 -3.99
N CYS A 23 8.32 -15.54 -3.17
CA CYS A 23 8.85 -16.83 -2.75
C CYS A 23 9.10 -17.77 -3.95
N GLU A 24 8.12 -17.90 -4.85
CA GLU A 24 8.22 -18.68 -6.09
C GLU A 24 9.34 -18.18 -7.01
N ASN A 25 9.71 -16.91 -6.90
CA ASN A 25 10.79 -16.28 -7.68
C ASN A 25 12.11 -16.17 -6.90
N GLY A 26 12.31 -17.03 -5.90
CA GLY A 26 13.60 -17.27 -5.26
C GLY A 26 13.93 -16.33 -4.09
N TYR A 27 12.96 -15.55 -3.58
CA TYR A 27 13.15 -14.79 -2.35
C TYR A 27 12.91 -15.68 -1.12
N THR A 28 13.67 -15.47 -0.05
CA THR A 28 13.27 -15.84 1.30
C THR A 28 12.31 -14.75 1.79
N VAL A 29 11.06 -15.10 2.12
CA VAL A 29 10.00 -14.14 2.42
C VAL A 29 9.58 -14.22 3.86
N TYR A 30 9.60 -13.07 4.53
CA TYR A 30 9.05 -12.83 5.86
C TYR A 30 7.79 -11.96 5.72
N GLU A 31 6.66 -12.45 6.21
CA GLU A 31 5.45 -11.64 6.29
C GLU A 31 5.27 -11.09 7.71
N PHE A 32 4.96 -9.80 7.80
CA PHE A 32 4.68 -9.11 9.05
C PHE A 32 3.20 -8.77 9.13
N SER A 33 2.53 -9.36 10.10
CA SER A 33 1.13 -9.03 10.41
C SER A 33 0.84 -9.30 11.88
N ARG A 34 -0.25 -8.73 12.38
CA ARG A 34 -0.67 -8.89 13.78
C ARG A 34 -1.18 -10.31 14.09
N ARG A 35 -1.65 -10.99 13.07
CA ARG A 35 -2.20 -12.36 13.14
C ARG A 35 -1.78 -13.09 11.88
N GLY A 36 -1.23 -14.25 12.05
CA GLY A 36 -0.79 -15.07 10.92
C GLY A 36 -0.08 -16.32 11.44
N GLU A 37 0.31 -17.12 10.51
CA GLU A 37 1.10 -18.35 10.70
C GLU A 37 2.00 -18.54 9.51
N ASN A 38 2.99 -19.42 9.62
CA ASN A 38 3.80 -19.82 8.48
C ASN A 38 2.90 -20.49 7.44
N TYR A 39 3.05 -20.13 6.18
CA TYR A 39 2.32 -20.77 5.08
C TYR A 39 3.22 -20.93 3.84
N SER A 40 3.08 -22.07 3.16
CA SER A 40 3.99 -22.43 2.07
C SER A 40 5.46 -22.38 2.57
N SER A 41 6.31 -21.60 1.94
CA SER A 41 7.70 -21.34 2.40
C SER A 41 7.86 -19.90 2.88
N ILE A 42 6.82 -19.29 3.42
CA ILE A 42 6.79 -17.91 3.93
C ILE A 42 6.79 -17.95 5.45
N PHE A 43 7.72 -17.21 6.06
CA PHE A 43 7.86 -17.13 7.50
C PHE A 43 7.01 -15.99 8.06
N HIS A 44 6.14 -16.29 8.99
CA HIS A 44 5.38 -15.29 9.72
C HIS A 44 6.18 -14.72 10.88
N ILE A 45 6.15 -13.41 11.05
CA ILE A 45 6.58 -12.72 12.27
C ILE A 45 5.44 -11.81 12.72
N THR A 46 4.93 -12.06 13.93
CA THR A 46 3.90 -11.20 14.54
C THR A 46 4.47 -9.81 14.78
N ALA A 47 3.89 -8.81 14.10
CA ALA A 47 4.30 -7.43 14.22
C ALA A 47 3.11 -6.49 13.93
N ASP A 48 3.08 -5.37 14.66
CA ASP A 48 2.14 -4.28 14.44
C ASP A 48 2.88 -3.09 13.81
N VAL A 49 2.49 -2.72 12.59
CA VAL A 49 3.13 -1.61 11.86
C VAL A 49 2.96 -0.27 12.55
N THR A 50 1.95 -0.11 13.41
CA THR A 50 1.73 1.12 14.19
C THR A 50 2.64 1.23 15.41
N ASN A 51 3.33 0.14 15.77
CA ASN A 51 4.26 0.11 16.91
C ASN A 51 5.72 0.03 16.42
N PRO A 52 6.49 1.13 16.49
CA PRO A 52 7.89 1.16 16.03
C PRO A 52 8.77 0.10 16.68
N ALA A 53 8.60 -0.16 17.99
CA ALA A 53 9.40 -1.17 18.71
C ALA A 53 9.07 -2.59 18.21
N SER A 54 7.79 -2.89 17.92
CA SER A 54 7.37 -4.17 17.34
C SER A 54 8.04 -4.40 15.98
N ILE A 55 8.06 -3.38 15.12
CA ILE A 55 8.66 -3.46 13.79
C ILE A 55 10.18 -3.57 13.87
N ALA A 56 10.84 -2.80 14.74
CA ALA A 56 12.29 -2.89 14.96
C ALA A 56 12.70 -4.30 15.42
N ALA A 57 11.96 -4.88 16.38
CA ALA A 57 12.22 -6.24 16.86
C ALA A 57 12.00 -7.30 15.77
N ALA A 58 10.94 -7.15 14.94
CA ALA A 58 10.67 -8.04 13.83
C ALA A 58 11.78 -7.97 12.76
N ALA A 59 12.21 -6.77 12.38
CA ALA A 59 13.31 -6.56 11.44
C ALA A 59 14.63 -7.12 11.95
N ALA A 60 14.94 -6.94 13.24
CA ALA A 60 16.14 -7.49 13.88
C ALA A 60 16.20 -9.02 13.79
N LYS A 61 15.08 -9.73 14.00
CA LYS A 61 15.00 -11.19 13.84
C LYS A 61 15.32 -11.63 12.40
N VAL A 62 14.86 -10.87 11.40
CA VAL A 62 15.19 -11.16 10.01
C VAL A 62 16.68 -10.94 9.74
N ILE A 63 17.25 -9.84 10.27
CA ILE A 63 18.68 -9.53 10.11
C ILE A 63 19.54 -10.58 10.80
N GLU A 64 19.19 -11.00 12.00
CA GLU A 64 19.91 -12.03 12.76
C GLU A 64 19.95 -13.35 11.98
N LYS A 65 18.84 -13.74 11.35
CA LYS A 65 18.72 -15.01 10.66
C LYS A 65 19.33 -15.01 9.26
N GLU A 66 19.14 -13.93 8.50
CA GLU A 66 19.47 -13.87 7.07
C GLU A 66 20.70 -12.99 6.76
N GLY A 67 21.11 -12.15 7.71
CA GLY A 67 22.22 -11.19 7.55
C GLY A 67 21.92 -10.04 6.58
N ARG A 68 20.73 -10.00 5.98
CA ARG A 68 20.37 -9.06 4.93
C ARG A 68 18.87 -8.80 4.79
N ILE A 69 18.52 -7.63 4.25
CA ILE A 69 17.17 -7.29 3.79
C ILE A 69 17.32 -6.65 2.39
N ASP A 70 16.83 -7.33 1.35
CA ASP A 70 16.93 -6.84 -0.04
C ASP A 70 15.69 -6.08 -0.49
N LEU A 71 14.54 -6.45 0.06
CA LEU A 71 13.25 -5.91 -0.35
C LEU A 71 12.35 -5.67 0.86
N LEU A 72 11.75 -4.49 0.93
CA LEU A 72 10.62 -4.19 1.79
C LEU A 72 9.40 -3.89 0.90
N VAL A 73 8.29 -4.57 1.15
CA VAL A 73 6.97 -4.27 0.55
C VAL A 73 6.05 -3.78 1.65
N ASN A 74 5.83 -2.48 1.73
CA ASN A 74 4.88 -1.84 2.63
C ASN A 74 3.47 -1.97 2.05
N ASN A 75 2.75 -3.02 2.44
CA ASN A 75 1.41 -3.30 1.94
C ASN A 75 0.33 -3.20 3.02
N ALA A 76 0.67 -3.31 4.30
CA ALA A 76 -0.30 -3.21 5.39
C ALA A 76 -1.17 -1.94 5.26
N GLY A 77 -2.48 -2.10 5.39
CA GLY A 77 -3.42 -1.00 5.25
C GLY A 77 -4.86 -1.45 5.37
N PHE A 78 -5.74 -0.51 5.65
CA PHE A 78 -7.18 -0.70 5.63
C PHE A 78 -7.86 0.57 5.12
N GLY A 79 -9.18 0.55 4.93
CA GLY A 79 -9.97 1.67 4.47
C GLY A 79 -11.06 2.06 5.46
N ILE A 80 -11.36 3.36 5.51
CA ILE A 80 -12.58 3.89 6.10
C ILE A 80 -13.38 4.60 5.02
N SER A 81 -14.70 4.67 5.17
CA SER A 81 -15.57 5.48 4.30
C SER A 81 -16.63 6.20 5.11
N GLY A 82 -16.94 7.43 4.70
CA GLY A 82 -17.93 8.30 5.30
C GLY A 82 -17.68 9.76 4.95
N PRO A 83 -18.67 10.65 5.21
CA PRO A 83 -18.49 12.08 5.04
C PRO A 83 -17.43 12.59 6.01
N VAL A 84 -16.60 13.52 5.56
CA VAL A 84 -15.54 14.12 6.42
C VAL A 84 -16.13 14.73 7.71
N GLU A 85 -17.26 15.41 7.58
CA GLU A 85 -17.96 16.04 8.71
C GLU A 85 -18.35 15.06 9.82
N PHE A 86 -18.69 13.82 9.46
CA PHE A 86 -19.15 12.78 10.38
C PHE A 86 -18.12 11.65 10.61
N THR A 87 -16.90 11.83 10.15
CA THR A 87 -15.83 10.88 10.41
C THR A 87 -15.30 11.06 11.83
N ASP A 88 -15.27 9.99 12.61
CA ASP A 88 -14.66 10.01 13.94
C ASP A 88 -13.18 10.36 13.83
N PRO A 89 -12.66 11.36 14.57
CA PRO A 89 -11.24 11.69 14.58
C PRO A 89 -10.33 10.49 14.89
N ALA A 90 -10.76 9.58 15.76
CA ALA A 90 -9.99 8.37 16.07
C ALA A 90 -9.84 7.45 14.85
N ASP A 91 -10.88 7.34 14.00
CA ASP A 91 -10.83 6.56 12.76
C ASP A 91 -9.94 7.22 11.71
N ALA A 92 -10.01 8.53 11.60
CA ALA A 92 -9.14 9.31 10.71
C ALA A 92 -7.66 9.14 11.10
N HIS A 93 -7.34 9.22 12.40
CA HIS A 93 -6.00 8.98 12.93
C HIS A 93 -5.55 7.54 12.68
N ALA A 94 -6.38 6.54 13.00
CA ALA A 94 -6.05 5.13 12.78
C ALA A 94 -5.78 4.83 11.30
N GLN A 95 -6.51 5.47 10.37
CA GLN A 95 -6.27 5.36 8.93
C GLN A 95 -4.87 5.83 8.55
N LEU A 96 -4.41 6.96 9.07
CA LEU A 96 -3.07 7.50 8.84
C LEU A 96 -2.00 6.68 9.56
N GLU A 97 -2.26 6.26 10.80
CA GLU A 97 -1.34 5.45 11.59
C GLU A 97 -0.96 4.16 10.86
N VAL A 98 -1.92 3.42 10.36
CA VAL A 98 -1.62 2.16 9.67
C VAL A 98 -1.08 2.42 8.26
N ASN A 99 -1.75 3.27 7.45
CA ASN A 99 -1.48 3.36 6.02
C ASN A 99 -0.27 4.24 5.69
N PHE A 100 0.12 5.16 6.57
CA PHE A 100 1.24 6.08 6.37
C PHE A 100 2.35 5.86 7.40
N TYR A 101 2.06 6.05 8.69
CA TYR A 101 3.09 5.88 9.73
C TYR A 101 3.57 4.45 9.85
N GLY A 102 2.71 3.46 9.62
CA GLY A 102 3.12 2.05 9.57
C GLY A 102 4.16 1.77 8.49
N ALA A 103 4.01 2.36 7.30
CA ALA A 103 5.02 2.26 6.24
C ALA A 103 6.32 3.00 6.63
N PHE A 104 6.22 4.18 7.24
CA PHE A 104 7.36 4.93 7.75
C PHE A 104 8.14 4.15 8.81
N ASN A 105 7.48 3.54 9.79
CA ASN A 105 8.11 2.71 10.83
C ASN A 105 8.90 1.55 10.21
N CYS A 106 8.31 0.86 9.22
CA CYS A 106 8.99 -0.23 8.52
C CYS A 106 10.22 0.27 7.72
N ILE A 107 10.10 1.42 7.07
CA ILE A 107 11.21 2.06 6.36
C ILE A 107 12.34 2.36 7.32
N GLN A 108 12.06 3.01 8.45
CA GLN A 108 13.07 3.33 9.48
C GLN A 108 13.80 2.08 9.97
N ALA A 109 13.08 0.97 10.19
CA ALA A 109 13.66 -0.25 10.72
C ALA A 109 14.61 -0.96 9.74
N VAL A 110 14.36 -0.85 8.41
CA VAL A 110 15.18 -1.56 7.41
C VAL A 110 16.29 -0.70 6.78
N LEU A 111 16.14 0.63 6.78
CA LEU A 111 17.11 1.53 6.13
C LEU A 111 18.54 1.40 6.64
N PRO A 112 18.83 1.27 7.96
CA PRO A 112 20.19 1.09 8.44
C PRO A 112 20.87 -0.13 7.83
N GLN A 113 20.16 -1.26 7.76
CA GLN A 113 20.66 -2.49 7.16
C GLN A 113 20.88 -2.34 5.65
N MET A 114 19.89 -1.80 4.90
CA MET A 114 20.02 -1.59 3.46
C MET A 114 21.17 -0.62 3.12
N ARG A 115 21.38 0.41 3.95
CA ARG A 115 22.49 1.36 3.80
C ARG A 115 23.85 0.67 4.02
N ALA A 116 23.96 -0.15 5.05
CA ALA A 116 25.20 -0.93 5.31
C ALA A 116 25.50 -1.91 4.16
N GLN A 117 24.46 -2.46 3.51
CA GLN A 117 24.59 -3.32 2.34
C GLN A 117 24.93 -2.56 1.06
N ALA A 118 24.85 -1.22 1.05
CA ALA A 118 24.91 -0.36 -0.14
C ALA A 118 23.90 -0.80 -1.24
N SER A 119 22.80 -1.45 -0.84
CA SER A 119 21.76 -1.98 -1.72
C SER A 119 20.47 -2.23 -0.96
N GLY A 120 19.36 -2.08 -1.64
CA GLY A 120 18.03 -2.38 -1.09
C GLY A 120 16.93 -1.87 -2.02
N ARG A 121 15.73 -2.36 -1.78
CA ARG A 121 14.54 -1.87 -2.48
C ARG A 121 13.36 -1.73 -1.55
N ILE A 122 12.65 -0.62 -1.67
CA ILE A 122 11.44 -0.34 -0.92
C ILE A 122 10.30 -0.12 -1.91
N ILE A 123 9.23 -0.88 -1.75
CA ILE A 123 8.00 -0.79 -2.56
C ILE A 123 6.85 -0.43 -1.63
N ASN A 124 6.30 0.76 -1.80
CA ASN A 124 5.16 1.22 -1.02
C ASN A 124 3.85 0.98 -1.78
N LEU A 125 2.85 0.31 -1.17
CA LEU A 125 1.51 0.18 -1.73
C LEU A 125 0.75 1.49 -1.54
N SER A 126 0.66 2.26 -2.62
CA SER A 126 -0.20 3.42 -2.76
C SER A 126 -1.56 3.01 -3.36
N SER A 127 -2.17 3.87 -4.14
CA SER A 127 -3.44 3.64 -4.86
C SER A 127 -3.58 4.66 -5.99
N VAL A 128 -4.44 4.38 -6.95
CA VAL A 128 -4.93 5.41 -7.89
C VAL A 128 -5.71 6.51 -7.18
N ALA A 129 -6.25 6.22 -5.99
CA ALA A 129 -6.87 7.20 -5.10
C ALA A 129 -5.89 8.25 -4.54
N ALA A 130 -4.58 8.06 -4.70
CA ALA A 130 -3.56 9.03 -4.27
C ALA A 130 -3.55 10.30 -5.14
N PRO A 131 -3.48 10.22 -6.47
CA PRO A 131 -3.57 11.38 -7.34
C PRO A 131 -5.03 11.76 -7.72
N ILE A 132 -6.00 10.86 -7.53
CA ILE A 132 -7.41 11.06 -7.89
C ILE A 132 -8.24 10.81 -6.62
N ALA A 133 -8.47 11.88 -5.84
CA ALA A 133 -9.20 11.76 -4.57
C ALA A 133 -10.65 11.30 -4.77
N ILE A 134 -11.07 10.32 -3.97
CA ILE A 134 -12.38 9.70 -4.06
C ILE A 134 -13.30 10.27 -2.97
N PRO A 135 -14.50 10.77 -3.30
CA PRO A 135 -15.49 11.21 -2.32
C PRO A 135 -15.78 10.10 -1.29
N TYR A 136 -16.00 10.47 -0.05
CA TYR A 136 -16.27 9.57 1.08
C TYR A 136 -15.12 8.59 1.43
N GLN A 137 -13.95 8.73 0.76
CA GLN A 137 -12.68 8.08 1.10
C GLN A 137 -11.55 9.09 1.30
N SER A 138 -11.86 10.28 1.80
CA SER A 138 -10.92 11.40 1.89
C SER A 138 -9.66 11.06 2.68
N PHE A 139 -9.78 10.42 3.83
CA PHE A 139 -8.62 10.04 4.66
C PHE A 139 -7.79 8.92 4.04
N TYR A 140 -8.43 7.99 3.33
CA TYR A 140 -7.70 6.98 2.55
C TYR A 140 -6.90 7.61 1.42
N SER A 141 -7.55 8.48 0.63
CA SER A 141 -6.89 9.22 -0.46
C SER A 141 -5.74 10.07 0.06
N ALA A 142 -5.93 10.77 1.18
CA ALA A 142 -4.88 11.58 1.83
C ALA A 142 -3.70 10.72 2.27
N ALA A 143 -3.94 9.57 2.94
CA ALA A 143 -2.89 8.65 3.35
C ALA A 143 -2.10 8.12 2.15
N LYS A 144 -2.78 7.76 1.05
CA LYS A 144 -2.12 7.24 -0.16
C LYS A 144 -1.39 8.34 -0.94
N ALA A 145 -1.87 9.58 -0.91
CA ALA A 145 -1.15 10.74 -1.44
C ALA A 145 0.12 11.03 -0.62
N ALA A 146 0.05 10.94 0.71
CA ALA A 146 1.20 11.06 1.60
C ALA A 146 2.26 9.98 1.31
N ILE A 147 1.85 8.73 1.05
CA ILE A 147 2.75 7.63 0.62
C ILE A 147 3.42 7.95 -0.71
N ASN A 148 2.72 8.52 -1.68
CA ASN A 148 3.35 8.94 -2.94
C ASN A 148 4.42 10.00 -2.69
N SER A 149 4.11 11.04 -1.92
CA SER A 149 5.02 12.13 -1.59
C SER A 149 6.26 11.62 -0.85
N LEU A 150 6.07 10.81 0.20
CA LEU A 150 7.16 10.16 0.95
C LEU A 150 8.04 9.32 0.01
N THR A 151 7.43 8.53 -0.88
CA THR A 151 8.16 7.69 -1.84
C THR A 151 9.07 8.52 -2.74
N LEU A 152 8.56 9.63 -3.27
CA LEU A 152 9.30 10.50 -4.19
C LEU A 152 10.46 11.23 -3.49
N ALA A 153 10.24 11.72 -2.27
CA ALA A 153 11.28 12.36 -1.46
C ALA A 153 12.37 11.35 -1.06
N LEU A 154 11.97 10.27 -0.40
CA LEU A 154 12.87 9.21 0.08
C LEU A 154 13.73 8.62 -1.05
N ARG A 155 13.16 8.46 -2.25
CA ARG A 155 13.90 7.98 -3.43
C ARG A 155 15.16 8.79 -3.72
N ASN A 156 15.12 10.10 -3.51
CA ASN A 156 16.27 10.97 -3.71
C ASN A 156 17.25 10.92 -2.53
N GLU A 157 16.72 10.86 -1.31
CA GLU A 157 17.51 10.81 -0.07
C GLU A 157 18.41 9.56 -0.01
N VAL A 158 17.87 8.38 -0.39
CA VAL A 158 18.57 7.11 -0.25
C VAL A 158 19.32 6.65 -1.50
N ARG A 159 19.18 7.40 -2.62
CA ARG A 159 19.87 7.09 -3.87
C ARG A 159 21.40 7.00 -3.72
N PRO A 160 22.08 7.86 -2.95
CA PRO A 160 23.53 7.76 -2.74
C PRO A 160 23.97 6.45 -2.08
N PHE A 161 23.06 5.77 -1.38
CA PHE A 161 23.32 4.49 -0.71
C PHE A 161 22.96 3.26 -1.56
N GLY A 162 22.70 3.43 -2.86
CA GLY A 162 22.32 2.31 -3.74
C GLY A 162 20.90 1.75 -3.50
N ILE A 163 20.10 2.42 -2.67
CA ILE A 163 18.73 1.98 -2.34
C ILE A 163 17.74 2.58 -3.34
N GLN A 164 16.81 1.76 -3.82
CA GLN A 164 15.78 2.18 -4.76
C GLN A 164 14.39 2.15 -4.08
N VAL A 165 13.62 3.20 -4.29
CA VAL A 165 12.27 3.33 -3.73
C VAL A 165 11.25 3.55 -4.84
N CYS A 166 10.10 2.92 -4.74
CA CYS A 166 8.98 3.16 -5.67
C CYS A 166 7.64 2.93 -4.97
N ALA A 167 6.57 3.45 -5.57
CA ALA A 167 5.22 3.10 -5.18
C ALA A 167 4.49 2.33 -6.29
N VAL A 168 3.66 1.38 -5.88
CA VAL A 168 2.71 0.68 -6.73
C VAL A 168 1.33 1.26 -6.44
N GLN A 169 0.60 1.63 -7.48
CA GLN A 169 -0.71 2.27 -7.44
C GLN A 169 -1.77 1.32 -8.05
N PRO A 170 -2.34 0.40 -7.25
CA PRO A 170 -3.48 -0.39 -7.71
C PRO A 170 -4.72 0.50 -7.91
N GLY A 171 -5.58 0.10 -8.85
CA GLY A 171 -6.97 0.48 -8.87
C GLY A 171 -7.79 -0.49 -8.03
N ASP A 172 -8.98 -0.87 -8.52
CA ASP A 172 -9.88 -1.78 -7.81
C ASP A 172 -9.37 -3.22 -7.88
N ILE A 173 -9.22 -3.83 -6.72
CA ILE A 173 -8.67 -5.19 -6.55
C ILE A 173 -9.62 -6.01 -5.67
N ARG A 174 -10.03 -7.15 -6.17
CA ARG A 174 -10.89 -8.09 -5.46
C ARG A 174 -10.13 -8.77 -4.32
N THR A 175 -10.33 -8.26 -3.11
CA THR A 175 -9.73 -8.80 -1.87
C THR A 175 -10.70 -8.65 -0.70
N GLY A 176 -10.31 -9.15 0.47
CA GLY A 176 -11.03 -8.89 1.72
C GLY A 176 -11.00 -7.43 2.22
N PHE A 177 -10.31 -6.52 1.50
CA PHE A 177 -10.22 -5.10 1.86
C PHE A 177 -11.59 -4.43 1.90
N THR A 178 -12.46 -4.73 0.93
CA THR A 178 -13.83 -4.18 0.84
C THR A 178 -14.66 -4.57 2.07
N ALA A 179 -14.62 -5.86 2.46
CA ALA A 179 -15.34 -6.35 3.64
C ALA A 179 -14.76 -5.82 4.96
N ALA A 180 -13.44 -5.57 5.00
CA ALA A 180 -12.75 -5.03 6.17
C ALA A 180 -12.86 -3.50 6.31
N ARG A 181 -13.42 -2.80 5.32
CA ARG A 181 -13.62 -1.34 5.38
C ARG A 181 -14.55 -0.97 6.53
N LYS A 182 -14.12 -0.03 7.38
CA LYS A 182 -14.98 0.57 8.37
C LYS A 182 -15.87 1.62 7.69
N LYS A 183 -17.16 1.32 7.58
CA LYS A 183 -18.16 2.20 6.95
C LYS A 183 -18.88 3.02 7.98
N SER A 184 -18.99 4.32 7.75
CA SER A 184 -19.87 5.21 8.53
C SER A 184 -21.05 5.65 7.66
N HIS A 185 -22.25 5.41 8.15
CA HIS A 185 -23.50 5.91 7.56
C HIS A 185 -23.99 7.19 8.26
N ALA A 186 -23.18 7.73 9.19
CA ALA A 186 -23.49 8.98 9.87
C ALA A 186 -23.64 10.11 8.83
N GLY A 187 -24.71 10.88 8.96
CA GLY A 187 -25.02 11.97 8.04
C GLY A 187 -25.63 11.54 6.69
N SER A 188 -26.03 10.28 6.49
CA SER A 188 -26.64 9.81 5.22
C SER A 188 -27.95 10.57 4.88
N HIS A 189 -28.66 11.06 5.90
CA HIS A 189 -29.85 11.91 5.72
C HIS A 189 -29.51 13.29 5.13
N ILE A 190 -28.27 13.76 5.27
CA ILE A 190 -27.75 15.02 4.70
C ILE A 190 -27.01 14.72 3.38
N TYR A 191 -26.06 13.78 3.42
CA TYR A 191 -25.23 13.38 2.28
C TYR A 191 -25.93 12.30 1.45
N LYS A 192 -26.93 12.68 0.66
CA LYS A 192 -27.81 11.76 -0.09
C LYS A 192 -27.10 10.81 -1.05
N SER A 193 -25.91 11.14 -1.50
CA SER A 193 -25.10 10.29 -2.41
C SER A 193 -24.17 9.30 -1.65
N LEU A 194 -24.10 9.34 -0.32
CA LEU A 194 -23.17 8.53 0.48
C LEU A 194 -23.33 7.03 0.19
N ASP A 195 -24.53 6.51 0.40
CA ASP A 195 -24.78 5.06 0.28
C ASP A 195 -24.54 4.56 -1.16
N ARG A 196 -24.95 5.35 -2.15
CA ARG A 196 -24.69 5.05 -3.55
C ARG A 196 -23.18 5.08 -3.85
N ALA A 197 -22.46 6.07 -3.40
CA ALA A 197 -21.01 6.18 -3.62
C ALA A 197 -20.27 5.00 -3.02
N VAL A 198 -20.61 4.60 -1.79
CA VAL A 198 -20.03 3.42 -1.14
C VAL A 198 -20.37 2.14 -1.90
N ALA A 199 -21.63 1.99 -2.36
CA ALA A 199 -22.04 0.83 -3.16
C ALA A 199 -21.28 0.74 -4.50
N VAL A 200 -21.05 1.87 -5.20
CA VAL A 200 -20.23 1.91 -6.42
C VAL A 200 -18.80 1.44 -6.12
N MET A 201 -18.16 1.96 -5.07
CA MET A 201 -16.81 1.54 -4.68
C MET A 201 -16.73 0.04 -4.40
N GLU A 202 -17.70 -0.49 -3.64
CA GLU A 202 -17.74 -1.92 -3.31
C GLU A 202 -17.96 -2.79 -4.54
N HIS A 203 -18.85 -2.38 -5.43
CA HIS A 203 -19.09 -3.05 -6.69
C HIS A 203 -17.82 -3.12 -7.54
N ASP A 204 -17.13 -1.99 -7.71
CA ASP A 204 -15.92 -1.89 -8.52
C ASP A 204 -14.77 -2.72 -7.92
N GLU A 205 -14.58 -2.69 -6.60
CA GLU A 205 -13.59 -3.51 -5.90
C GLU A 205 -13.89 -5.01 -6.00
N GLN A 206 -15.16 -5.42 -5.84
CA GLN A 206 -15.58 -6.83 -5.93
C GLN A 206 -15.42 -7.38 -7.35
N ASN A 207 -15.59 -6.54 -8.38
CA ASN A 207 -15.38 -6.88 -9.78
C ASN A 207 -13.99 -6.47 -10.31
N GLY A 208 -13.13 -5.99 -9.40
CA GLY A 208 -11.79 -5.54 -9.71
C GLY A 208 -10.82 -6.67 -10.11
N MET A 209 -9.61 -6.28 -10.43
CA MET A 209 -8.55 -7.22 -10.80
C MET A 209 -8.21 -8.16 -9.63
N ALA A 210 -7.72 -9.35 -9.97
CA ALA A 210 -7.20 -10.28 -8.97
C ALA A 210 -5.90 -9.73 -8.30
N PRO A 211 -5.65 -10.06 -7.01
CA PRO A 211 -4.45 -9.62 -6.28
C PRO A 211 -3.13 -9.95 -6.99
N GLU A 212 -3.09 -11.03 -7.75
CA GLU A 212 -1.94 -11.48 -8.53
C GLU A 212 -1.52 -10.45 -9.59
N ALA A 213 -2.45 -9.64 -10.09
CA ALA A 213 -2.13 -8.56 -11.02
C ALA A 213 -1.21 -7.50 -10.36
N VAL A 214 -1.44 -7.22 -9.08
CA VAL A 214 -0.59 -6.32 -8.30
C VAL A 214 0.73 -7.00 -7.94
N ALA A 215 0.68 -8.27 -7.52
CA ALA A 215 1.86 -9.07 -7.19
C ALA A 215 2.85 -9.14 -8.37
N LYS A 216 2.36 -9.32 -9.62
CA LYS A 216 3.19 -9.27 -10.84
C LYS A 216 3.90 -7.92 -11.01
N VAL A 217 3.24 -6.82 -10.68
CA VAL A 217 3.86 -5.48 -10.77
C VAL A 217 4.86 -5.27 -9.64
N ILE A 218 4.59 -5.76 -8.43
CA ILE A 218 5.54 -5.77 -7.31
C ILE A 218 6.80 -6.56 -7.68
N LEU A 219 6.65 -7.79 -8.19
CA LEU A 219 7.78 -8.62 -8.64
C LEU A 219 8.57 -7.93 -9.76
N LYS A 220 7.88 -7.33 -10.75
CA LYS A 220 8.53 -6.55 -11.80
C LYS A 220 9.33 -5.39 -11.23
N ALA A 221 8.77 -4.66 -10.27
CA ALA A 221 9.46 -3.56 -9.60
C ALA A 221 10.63 -4.07 -8.75
N ALA A 222 10.47 -5.21 -8.06
CA ALA A 222 11.50 -5.85 -7.25
C ALA A 222 12.73 -6.28 -8.06
N ASN A 223 12.53 -6.75 -9.29
CA ASN A 223 13.59 -7.28 -10.15
C ASN A 223 14.11 -6.28 -11.18
N ALA A 224 13.54 -5.08 -11.30
CA ALA A 224 13.97 -4.08 -12.27
C ALA A 224 15.39 -3.57 -11.95
N ARG A 225 16.26 -3.45 -12.93
CA ARG A 225 17.61 -2.85 -12.75
C ARG A 225 17.50 -1.43 -12.18
N LYS A 226 16.60 -0.61 -12.73
CA LYS A 226 16.19 0.70 -12.19
C LYS A 226 14.68 0.71 -12.09
N CYS A 227 14.13 0.82 -10.88
CA CYS A 227 12.68 0.92 -10.73
C CYS A 227 12.19 2.32 -11.14
N ARG A 228 11.00 2.37 -11.73
CA ARG A 228 10.26 3.63 -11.91
C ARG A 228 9.85 4.17 -10.55
N ALA A 229 9.59 5.46 -10.45
CA ALA A 229 9.09 6.03 -9.20
C ALA A 229 7.68 5.53 -8.84
N LEU A 230 6.80 5.46 -9.85
CA LEU A 230 5.40 5.04 -9.69
C LEU A 230 5.06 3.96 -10.72
N TYR A 231 4.30 2.95 -10.30
CA TYR A 231 3.78 1.88 -11.14
C TYR A 231 2.26 1.79 -10.97
N THR A 232 1.50 2.17 -11.97
CA THR A 232 0.04 2.00 -11.98
C THR A 232 -0.33 0.60 -12.49
N VAL A 233 -1.22 -0.09 -11.79
CA VAL A 233 -1.71 -1.43 -12.15
C VAL A 233 -3.02 -1.33 -12.92
N GLY A 234 -3.13 -2.07 -14.04
CA GLY A 234 -4.30 -2.07 -14.92
C GLY A 234 -4.25 -1.01 -16.03
N ALA A 235 -4.69 -1.38 -17.23
CA ALA A 235 -4.63 -0.51 -18.39
C ALA A 235 -5.55 0.71 -18.24
N GLN A 236 -6.78 0.50 -17.78
CA GLN A 236 -7.76 1.57 -17.53
C GLN A 236 -7.25 2.60 -16.53
N TYR A 237 -6.61 2.16 -15.44
CA TYR A 237 -6.09 3.07 -14.42
C TYR A 237 -4.86 3.86 -14.90
N LYS A 238 -4.04 3.28 -15.80
CA LYS A 238 -2.98 4.03 -16.47
C LYS A 238 -3.55 5.15 -17.33
N LEU A 239 -4.66 4.89 -18.01
CA LEU A 239 -5.37 5.91 -18.78
C LEU A 239 -5.93 7.00 -17.86
N PHE A 240 -6.57 6.63 -16.75
CA PHE A 240 -7.09 7.62 -15.78
C PHE A 240 -5.97 8.49 -15.19
N ILE A 241 -4.83 7.90 -14.83
CA ILE A 241 -3.66 8.66 -14.36
C ILE A 241 -3.12 9.60 -15.47
N LEU A 242 -3.12 9.17 -16.71
CA LEU A 242 -2.71 10.01 -17.83
C LEU A 242 -3.66 11.20 -18.02
N ILE A 243 -4.97 10.94 -18.02
CA ILE A 243 -6.01 11.98 -18.09
C ILE A 243 -5.88 12.96 -16.94
N ASN A 244 -5.68 12.46 -15.71
CA ASN A 244 -5.46 13.31 -14.52
C ASN A 244 -4.26 14.23 -14.64
N LYS A 245 -3.23 13.85 -15.40
CA LYS A 245 -2.05 14.71 -15.65
C LYS A 245 -2.27 15.77 -16.71
N LEU A 246 -3.21 15.54 -17.61
CA LEU A 246 -3.47 16.41 -18.76
C LEU A 246 -4.60 17.42 -18.49
N LEU A 247 -5.54 17.07 -17.65
CA LEU A 247 -6.69 17.93 -17.34
C LEU A 247 -6.46 18.78 -16.08
N PRO A 248 -7.06 19.97 -16.02
CA PRO A 248 -7.09 20.77 -14.79
C PRO A 248 -7.74 20.00 -13.63
N ALA A 249 -7.21 20.17 -12.43
CA ALA A 249 -7.67 19.46 -11.24
C ALA A 249 -9.19 19.65 -10.99
N THR A 250 -9.74 20.84 -11.28
CA THR A 250 -11.18 21.14 -11.19
C THR A 250 -12.02 20.26 -12.10
N THR A 251 -11.55 20.02 -13.33
CA THR A 251 -12.22 19.18 -14.32
C THR A 251 -12.21 17.72 -13.87
N VAL A 252 -11.05 17.21 -13.42
CA VAL A 252 -10.94 15.84 -12.89
C VAL A 252 -11.84 15.65 -11.68
N ASN A 253 -11.79 16.58 -10.72
CA ASN A 253 -12.64 16.51 -9.52
C ASN A 253 -14.14 16.53 -9.86
N TRP A 254 -14.56 17.33 -10.85
CA TRP A 254 -15.94 17.34 -11.32
C TRP A 254 -16.34 15.99 -11.95
N LEU A 255 -15.48 15.39 -12.79
CA LEU A 255 -15.72 14.07 -13.38
C LEU A 255 -15.87 12.97 -12.31
N VAL A 256 -14.95 12.95 -11.35
CA VAL A 256 -15.00 12.02 -10.20
C VAL A 256 -16.29 12.21 -9.42
N GLY A 257 -16.67 13.46 -9.13
CA GLY A 257 -17.93 13.75 -8.46
C GLY A 257 -19.17 13.27 -9.21
N ARG A 258 -19.12 13.16 -10.55
CA ARG A 258 -20.22 12.60 -11.36
C ARG A 258 -20.33 11.08 -11.27
N ILE A 259 -19.23 10.38 -11.11
CA ILE A 259 -19.19 8.93 -10.97
C ILE A 259 -19.82 8.49 -9.63
N TYR A 260 -19.58 9.26 -8.57
CA TYR A 260 -19.99 8.92 -7.20
C TYR A 260 -21.27 9.65 -6.71
N ARG A 261 -22.00 10.33 -7.60
CA ARG A 261 -23.30 10.96 -7.29
C ARG A 261 -24.48 10.03 -7.43
#